data_0af30ed0a646d3571e18e97a02d906c8
#
_entry.id   0af30ed0a646d3571e18e97a02d906c8
#
_cell.length_a   1.000
_cell.length_b   1.000
_cell.length_c   1.000
_cell.angle_alpha   90.00
_cell.angle_beta   90.00
_cell.angle_gamma   90.00
#
_symmetry.space_group_name_H-M   'P 1'
#
loop_
_entity.id
_entity.type
_entity.pdbx_description
1 polymer ?
#
loop_
_entity_poly.entity_id
_entity_poly.type
_entity_poly.pdbx_seq_one_letter_code
_entity_poly.pdbx_strand_id
1 'polypeptide(L)'
;MKRPVVITLLVIALVLVCVGIGSVIYFANGFQTNNPFDRNNLALMAEESKTLKVDAEKPVTLNVADDAGDVTVTGGDVETVQVKVVKTAYDSTQARAAEEVKTIKYTIEQNGNAITLKYEIPKSMNFNNNINTVDFIVTVPTETSVSVDTSFGAVAVQGVQGAVDLSNDFGDVAAKNIEGELVIQSNSGEINVEAVDAGDKNVEIKTDFGDITLEQIKAKDVSATSNSGAVTFTNVRASGDAYIKTDFGNTTYENGSAATLTVDTNSGKISITKVNVTKELKTQNDFGDINLTQAMAGSYDLHTNSGGITIDGAKGKLKAYTDFGNIEISNAKSVTLDVKTNSGTIEFSGSLGAGPHKVESEFGNIDLALPTDAKLNVDFKTDFGKIKSSLPITVTLTESSSSEEDQMAGSINGGGEQLTVSTNSGGINITAIK
;
A
#
# COMPACT_ATOMS: atom_id res chain seq x y z
N MET A 1 -33.83 -34.84 19.97
CA MET A 1 -33.24 -34.62 18.62
C MET A 1 -32.91 -35.96 17.97
N LYS A 2 -33.26 -36.15 16.72
CA LYS A 2 -33.04 -37.46 16.02
C LYS A 2 -31.53 -37.62 15.75
N ARG A 3 -31.00 -38.83 16.01
CA ARG A 3 -29.57 -39.16 15.82
C ARG A 3 -28.91 -38.66 14.51
N PRO A 4 -29.58 -38.61 13.34
CA PRO A 4 -28.97 -38.11 12.12
C PRO A 4 -28.69 -36.59 12.17
N VAL A 5 -29.51 -35.79 12.88
CA VAL A 5 -29.32 -34.32 13.00
C VAL A 5 -28.09 -33.99 13.88
N VAL A 6 -27.84 -34.79 14.92
CA VAL A 6 -26.66 -34.61 15.79
C VAL A 6 -25.38 -34.98 15.04
N ILE A 7 -25.41 -36.05 14.24
CA ILE A 7 -24.26 -36.46 13.41
C ILE A 7 -23.97 -35.40 12.33
N THR A 8 -25.02 -34.85 11.68
CA THR A 8 -24.84 -33.79 10.67
C THR A 8 -24.30 -32.51 11.27
N LEU A 9 -24.75 -32.10 12.48
CA LEU A 9 -24.21 -30.94 13.19
C LEU A 9 -22.78 -31.17 13.67
N LEU A 10 -22.44 -32.38 14.10
CA LEU A 10 -21.06 -32.75 14.49
C LEU A 10 -20.11 -32.76 13.28
N VAL A 11 -20.59 -33.26 12.13
CA VAL A 11 -19.79 -33.23 10.86
C VAL A 11 -19.62 -31.80 10.35
N ILE A 12 -20.66 -30.96 10.44
CA ILE A 12 -20.55 -29.52 10.07
C ILE A 12 -19.61 -28.79 11.03
N ALA A 13 -19.70 -29.06 12.33
CA ALA A 13 -18.76 -28.48 13.31
C ALA A 13 -17.31 -28.97 13.07
N LEU A 14 -17.13 -30.24 12.74
CA LEU A 14 -15.81 -30.80 12.40
C LEU A 14 -15.26 -30.22 11.10
N VAL A 15 -16.11 -30.03 10.09
CA VAL A 15 -15.74 -29.39 8.80
C VAL A 15 -15.43 -27.91 9.00
N LEU A 16 -16.18 -27.19 9.84
CA LEU A 16 -15.89 -25.77 10.18
C LEU A 16 -14.60 -25.63 10.99
N VAL A 17 -14.33 -26.56 11.91
CA VAL A 17 -13.04 -26.61 12.62
C VAL A 17 -11.92 -26.99 11.66
N CYS A 18 -12.14 -27.95 10.74
CA CYS A 18 -11.15 -28.31 9.72
C CYS A 18 -10.94 -27.21 8.67
N VAL A 19 -11.97 -26.42 8.33
CA VAL A 19 -11.82 -25.26 7.43
C VAL A 19 -11.15 -24.08 8.15
N GLY A 20 -11.46 -23.84 9.43
CA GLY A 20 -10.76 -22.85 10.26
C GLY A 20 -9.28 -23.21 10.48
N ILE A 21 -9.01 -24.46 10.85
CA ILE A 21 -7.65 -24.99 11.00
C ILE A 21 -6.98 -25.19 9.62
N GLY A 22 -7.74 -25.53 8.58
CA GLY A 22 -7.23 -25.73 7.23
C GLY A 22 -6.78 -24.42 6.58
N SER A 23 -7.40 -23.29 6.87
CA SER A 23 -6.93 -21.98 6.38
C SER A 23 -5.69 -21.50 7.15
N VAL A 24 -5.59 -21.76 8.44
CA VAL A 24 -4.39 -21.50 9.25
C VAL A 24 -3.25 -22.46 8.86
N ILE A 25 -3.55 -23.75 8.59
CA ILE A 25 -2.56 -24.72 8.10
C ILE A 25 -2.14 -24.42 6.65
N TYR A 26 -2.99 -23.85 5.80
CA TYR A 26 -2.59 -23.43 4.46
C TYR A 26 -1.67 -22.21 4.47
N PHE A 27 -1.83 -21.29 5.42
CA PHE A 27 -0.86 -20.21 5.66
C PHE A 27 0.45 -20.74 6.29
N ALA A 28 0.39 -21.64 7.24
CA ALA A 28 1.58 -22.22 7.88
C ALA A 28 2.31 -23.26 7.00
N ASN A 29 1.61 -24.03 6.15
CA ASN A 29 2.23 -25.01 5.23
C ASN A 29 2.69 -24.40 3.90
N GLY A 30 2.37 -23.13 3.60
CA GLY A 30 2.88 -22.40 2.44
C GLY A 30 4.36 -22.04 2.56
N PHE A 31 4.89 -22.00 3.77
CA PHE A 31 6.27 -21.63 4.08
C PHE A 31 7.09 -22.78 4.64
N GLN A 32 7.14 -23.89 3.92
CA GLN A 32 8.28 -24.78 4.08
C GLN A 32 9.50 -24.07 3.46
N THR A 33 10.25 -23.35 4.28
CA THR A 33 11.63 -23.03 3.95
C THR A 33 12.38 -24.35 3.82
N ASN A 34 12.34 -24.93 2.63
CA ASN A 34 13.31 -25.95 2.25
C ASN A 34 14.67 -25.25 2.27
N ASN A 35 15.32 -25.23 3.43
CA ASN A 35 16.71 -24.81 3.52
C ASN A 35 17.52 -25.85 2.72
N PRO A 36 18.02 -25.52 1.51
CA PRO A 36 18.72 -26.48 0.66
C PRO A 36 20.07 -26.93 1.23
N PHE A 37 20.46 -26.38 2.39
CA PHE A 37 21.79 -26.63 3.00
C PHE A 37 21.79 -27.68 4.11
N ASP A 38 20.63 -28.18 4.58
CA ASP A 38 20.61 -29.11 5.71
C ASP A 38 19.88 -30.42 5.40
N ARG A 39 20.57 -31.33 4.70
CA ARG A 39 20.01 -32.64 4.31
C ARG A 39 20.06 -33.70 5.41
N ASN A 40 20.58 -33.39 6.62
CA ASN A 40 20.86 -34.40 7.63
C ASN A 40 20.22 -34.17 9.01
N ASN A 41 19.53 -33.06 9.27
CA ASN A 41 18.90 -32.84 10.57
C ASN A 41 17.44 -33.30 10.59
N LEU A 42 17.11 -34.13 11.58
CA LEU A 42 15.75 -34.62 11.82
C LEU A 42 15.08 -33.67 12.82
N ALA A 43 13.85 -33.22 12.46
CA ALA A 43 13.03 -32.43 13.36
C ALA A 43 12.20 -33.35 14.26
N LEU A 44 12.10 -33.00 15.54
CA LEU A 44 11.15 -33.60 16.47
C LEU A 44 10.35 -32.53 17.17
N MET A 45 9.03 -32.72 17.21
CA MET A 45 8.08 -31.78 17.79
C MET A 45 7.50 -32.32 19.11
N ALA A 46 7.24 -31.43 20.06
CA ALA A 46 6.48 -31.72 21.29
C ALA A 46 5.44 -30.61 21.50
N GLU A 47 4.22 -31.00 21.77
CA GLU A 47 3.09 -30.09 21.97
C GLU A 47 2.69 -30.01 23.44
N GLU A 48 2.41 -28.81 23.91
CA GLU A 48 1.87 -28.54 25.23
C GLU A 48 0.69 -27.57 25.11
N SER A 49 -0.33 -27.72 25.96
CA SER A 49 -1.49 -26.82 25.96
C SER A 49 -1.81 -26.32 27.37
N LYS A 50 -2.15 -25.04 27.46
CA LYS A 50 -2.54 -24.40 28.73
C LYS A 50 -3.77 -23.54 28.53
N THR A 51 -4.74 -23.63 29.42
CA THR A 51 -5.90 -22.76 29.45
C THR A 51 -5.79 -21.80 30.63
N LEU A 52 -5.90 -20.50 30.35
CA LEU A 52 -5.78 -19.41 31.29
C LEU A 52 -7.16 -18.77 31.49
N LYS A 53 -7.62 -18.68 32.75
CA LYS A 53 -8.88 -18.01 33.08
C LYS A 53 -8.66 -16.49 33.09
N VAL A 54 -9.55 -15.76 32.43
CA VAL A 54 -9.56 -14.30 32.41
C VAL A 54 -10.90 -13.78 32.95
N ASP A 55 -10.94 -12.53 33.32
CA ASP A 55 -12.16 -11.83 33.73
C ASP A 55 -12.87 -11.40 32.43
N ALA A 56 -14.02 -12.02 32.13
CA ALA A 56 -14.76 -11.76 30.89
C ALA A 56 -15.33 -10.33 30.78
N GLU A 57 -15.38 -9.57 31.89
CA GLU A 57 -15.85 -8.19 31.92
C GLU A 57 -14.74 -7.17 31.58
N LYS A 58 -13.51 -7.62 31.35
CA LYS A 58 -12.34 -6.76 31.10
C LYS A 58 -11.58 -7.22 29.87
N PRO A 59 -11.09 -6.28 29.06
CA PRO A 59 -10.26 -6.63 27.91
C PRO A 59 -9.01 -7.41 28.32
N VAL A 60 -8.56 -8.29 27.47
CA VAL A 60 -7.32 -9.05 27.62
C VAL A 60 -6.16 -8.30 26.97
N THR A 61 -4.99 -8.40 27.56
CA THR A 61 -3.73 -7.94 26.94
C THR A 61 -2.82 -9.15 26.76
N LEU A 62 -2.48 -9.46 25.53
CA LEU A 62 -1.55 -10.52 25.17
C LEU A 62 -0.23 -9.91 24.68
N ASN A 63 0.87 -10.25 25.34
CA ASN A 63 2.22 -9.91 24.92
C ASN A 63 2.97 -11.20 24.57
N VAL A 64 3.57 -11.25 23.40
CA VAL A 64 4.39 -12.38 22.95
C VAL A 64 5.77 -11.84 22.57
N ALA A 65 6.82 -12.41 23.17
CA ALA A 65 8.21 -12.15 22.81
C ALA A 65 8.86 -13.49 22.44
N ASP A 66 9.19 -13.65 21.16
CA ASP A 66 9.63 -14.93 20.60
C ASP A 66 10.87 -14.76 19.72
N ASP A 67 12.00 -15.28 20.17
CA ASP A 67 13.24 -15.22 19.37
C ASP A 67 13.17 -16.10 18.12
N ALA A 68 12.42 -17.23 18.16
CA ALA A 68 12.30 -18.12 16.99
C ALA A 68 11.10 -19.06 17.10
N GLY A 69 10.20 -18.93 16.16
CA GLY A 69 8.96 -19.70 16.02
C GLY A 69 7.85 -18.88 15.40
N ASP A 70 6.80 -19.54 15.01
CA ASP A 70 5.63 -18.86 14.45
C ASP A 70 4.68 -18.45 15.58
N VAL A 71 4.12 -17.24 15.48
CA VAL A 71 3.13 -16.73 16.42
C VAL A 71 1.79 -16.58 15.70
N THR A 72 0.79 -17.34 16.16
CA THR A 72 -0.58 -17.25 15.63
C THR A 72 -1.54 -16.87 16.76
N VAL A 73 -2.25 -15.75 16.61
CA VAL A 73 -3.26 -15.28 17.55
C VAL A 73 -4.63 -15.22 16.86
N THR A 74 -5.63 -15.89 17.44
CA THR A 74 -7.00 -15.88 16.93
C THR A 74 -7.97 -15.42 18.02
N GLY A 75 -8.67 -14.33 17.77
CA GLY A 75 -9.78 -13.88 18.58
C GLY A 75 -11.04 -14.68 18.27
N GLY A 76 -11.82 -14.96 19.31
CA GLY A 76 -13.05 -15.72 19.18
C GLY A 76 -14.02 -15.52 20.35
N ASP A 77 -15.21 -16.09 20.24
CA ASP A 77 -16.22 -16.09 21.30
C ASP A 77 -15.84 -17.13 22.38
N VAL A 78 -14.82 -16.80 23.17
CA VAL A 78 -14.27 -17.64 24.24
C VAL A 78 -14.10 -16.82 25.52
N GLU A 79 -14.26 -17.48 26.69
CA GLU A 79 -14.12 -16.86 28.02
C GLU A 79 -12.73 -17.10 28.63
N THR A 80 -11.84 -17.76 27.92
CA THR A 80 -10.51 -18.14 28.41
C THR A 80 -9.47 -17.92 27.32
N VAL A 81 -8.22 -17.72 27.70
CA VAL A 81 -7.11 -17.76 26.76
C VAL A 81 -6.56 -19.18 26.69
N GLN A 82 -6.50 -19.72 25.48
CA GLN A 82 -5.96 -21.05 25.21
C GLN A 82 -4.62 -20.89 24.49
N VAL A 83 -3.57 -21.43 25.08
CA VAL A 83 -2.22 -21.39 24.54
C VAL A 83 -1.81 -22.81 24.20
N LYS A 84 -1.57 -23.08 22.93
CA LYS A 84 -0.89 -24.27 22.43
C LYS A 84 0.54 -23.87 22.07
N VAL A 85 1.51 -24.59 22.63
CA VAL A 85 2.93 -24.39 22.40
C VAL A 85 3.46 -25.60 21.65
N VAL A 86 4.14 -25.37 20.51
CA VAL A 86 4.80 -26.42 19.73
C VAL A 86 6.30 -26.16 19.78
N LYS A 87 7.03 -27.05 20.45
CA LYS A 87 8.48 -27.00 20.54
C LYS A 87 9.08 -27.88 19.45
N THR A 88 10.00 -27.37 18.66
CA THR A 88 10.69 -28.14 17.62
C THR A 88 12.19 -28.12 17.87
N ALA A 89 12.77 -29.28 17.97
CA ALA A 89 14.21 -29.47 18.09
C ALA A 89 14.77 -30.15 16.84
N TYR A 90 15.96 -29.76 16.45
CA TYR A 90 16.66 -30.27 15.29
C TYR A 90 17.99 -30.90 15.70
N ASP A 91 18.22 -32.17 15.35
CA ASP A 91 19.51 -32.85 15.57
C ASP A 91 19.78 -33.85 14.45
N SER A 92 21.02 -34.27 14.33
CA SER A 92 21.48 -35.27 13.35
C SER A 92 20.86 -36.67 13.57
N THR A 93 20.29 -36.93 14.75
CA THR A 93 19.58 -38.18 15.07
C THR A 93 18.25 -37.90 15.79
N GLN A 94 17.25 -38.74 15.51
CA GLN A 94 15.97 -38.63 16.16
C GLN A 94 16.04 -38.78 17.69
N ALA A 95 16.95 -39.62 18.18
CA ALA A 95 17.14 -39.84 19.62
C ALA A 95 17.67 -38.58 20.32
N ARG A 96 18.59 -37.83 19.69
CA ARG A 96 19.09 -36.55 20.21
C ARG A 96 18.06 -35.45 20.12
N ALA A 97 17.37 -35.34 18.98
CA ALA A 97 16.25 -34.38 18.87
C ALA A 97 15.18 -34.63 19.94
N ALA A 98 14.90 -35.91 20.28
CA ALA A 98 13.96 -36.29 21.34
C ALA A 98 14.41 -35.88 22.76
N GLU A 99 15.69 -35.86 23.04
CA GLU A 99 16.21 -35.31 24.29
C GLU A 99 16.27 -33.77 24.27
N GLU A 100 16.68 -33.20 23.14
CA GLU A 100 16.81 -31.75 22.95
C GLU A 100 15.45 -31.05 23.13
N VAL A 101 14.37 -31.55 22.53
CA VAL A 101 13.02 -30.94 22.60
C VAL A 101 12.52 -30.81 24.06
N LYS A 102 12.97 -31.70 24.95
CA LYS A 102 12.62 -31.64 26.38
C LYS A 102 13.34 -30.52 27.12
N THR A 103 14.46 -30.05 26.60
CA THR A 103 15.28 -29.00 27.21
C THR A 103 14.80 -27.60 26.82
N ILE A 104 14.01 -27.46 25.76
CA ILE A 104 13.47 -26.19 25.30
C ILE A 104 12.56 -25.61 26.39
N LYS A 105 12.90 -24.40 26.85
CA LYS A 105 12.16 -23.69 27.89
C LYS A 105 11.48 -22.48 27.31
N TYR A 106 10.24 -22.28 27.65
CA TYR A 106 9.45 -21.10 27.39
C TYR A 106 8.75 -20.63 28.68
N THR A 107 8.20 -19.43 28.67
CA THR A 107 7.51 -18.85 29.83
C THR A 107 6.08 -18.47 29.47
N ILE A 108 5.13 -18.77 30.35
CA ILE A 108 3.76 -18.25 30.33
C ILE A 108 3.49 -17.62 31.68
N GLU A 109 3.41 -16.29 31.71
CA GLU A 109 3.09 -15.49 32.86
C GLU A 109 1.70 -14.90 32.74
N GLN A 110 0.96 -14.85 33.85
CA GLN A 110 -0.36 -14.24 33.91
C GLN A 110 -0.49 -13.34 35.13
N ASN A 111 -0.93 -12.11 34.91
CA ASN A 111 -1.30 -11.17 35.96
C ASN A 111 -2.70 -10.59 35.63
N GLY A 112 -3.74 -11.20 36.21
CA GLY A 112 -5.12 -10.91 35.86
C GLY A 112 -5.39 -11.22 34.38
N ASN A 113 -5.81 -10.21 33.62
CA ASN A 113 -6.05 -10.33 32.15
C ASN A 113 -4.82 -10.02 31.31
N ALA A 114 -3.68 -9.67 31.91
CA ALA A 114 -2.43 -9.51 31.20
C ALA A 114 -1.68 -10.85 31.13
N ILE A 115 -1.40 -11.31 29.94
CA ILE A 115 -0.72 -12.58 29.65
C ILE A 115 0.54 -12.28 28.87
N THR A 116 1.66 -12.87 29.29
CA THR A 116 2.95 -12.76 28.61
C THR A 116 3.46 -14.15 28.26
N LEU A 117 3.76 -14.34 26.97
CA LEU A 117 4.40 -15.54 26.45
C LEU A 117 5.82 -15.17 26.02
N LYS A 118 6.79 -16.02 26.37
CA LYS A 118 8.18 -15.72 26.05
C LYS A 118 8.98 -16.97 25.71
N TYR A 119 9.74 -16.89 24.63
CA TYR A 119 10.81 -17.81 24.29
C TYR A 119 12.08 -17.03 23.94
N GLU A 120 13.19 -17.45 24.53
CA GLU A 120 14.52 -16.90 24.24
C GLU A 120 15.45 -18.03 23.78
N ILE A 121 16.16 -17.79 22.67
CA ILE A 121 17.20 -18.71 22.21
C ILE A 121 18.32 -18.75 23.25
N PRO A 122 18.69 -19.94 23.76
CA PRO A 122 19.79 -20.04 24.72
C PRO A 122 21.10 -19.46 24.19
N LYS A 123 21.76 -18.58 24.95
CA LYS A 123 23.03 -17.93 24.56
C LYS A 123 24.19 -18.90 24.29
N SER A 124 24.06 -20.16 24.69
CA SER A 124 25.04 -21.22 24.45
C SER A 124 24.88 -21.90 23.07
N MET A 125 23.84 -21.58 22.32
CA MET A 125 23.66 -22.13 20.98
C MET A 125 24.64 -21.53 19.99
N ASN A 126 25.37 -22.40 19.28
CA ASN A 126 26.19 -22.01 18.12
C ASN A 126 25.27 -21.92 16.91
N PHE A 127 25.23 -20.77 16.25
CA PHE A 127 24.48 -20.53 15.01
C PHE A 127 24.87 -21.44 13.82
N ASN A 128 25.83 -22.35 14.01
CA ASN A 128 26.17 -23.37 13.03
C ASN A 128 25.24 -24.60 13.06
N ASN A 129 24.36 -24.70 14.06
CA ASN A 129 23.36 -25.75 14.17
C ASN A 129 21.98 -25.13 13.96
N ASN A 130 21.00 -25.92 13.51
CA ASN A 130 19.61 -25.47 13.42
C ASN A 130 19.16 -24.91 14.75
N ILE A 131 18.46 -23.78 14.69
CA ILE A 131 17.89 -23.12 15.87
C ILE A 131 16.62 -23.89 16.25
N ASN A 132 16.48 -24.27 17.51
CA ASN A 132 15.23 -24.81 18.04
C ASN A 132 14.17 -23.71 18.06
N THR A 133 12.92 -24.07 17.75
CA THR A 133 11.80 -23.12 17.70
C THR A 133 10.73 -23.43 18.73
N VAL A 134 9.96 -22.40 19.07
CA VAL A 134 8.77 -22.50 19.92
C VAL A 134 7.63 -21.73 19.26
N ASP A 135 6.69 -22.45 18.64
CA ASP A 135 5.53 -21.80 18.07
C ASP A 135 4.45 -21.58 19.13
N PHE A 136 3.90 -20.37 19.17
CA PHE A 136 2.77 -20.00 20.01
C PHE A 136 1.49 -19.91 19.17
N ILE A 137 0.54 -20.81 19.43
CA ILE A 137 -0.80 -20.79 18.83
C ILE A 137 -1.79 -20.44 19.93
N VAL A 138 -2.34 -19.23 19.87
CA VAL A 138 -3.13 -18.65 20.95
C VAL A 138 -4.54 -18.33 20.49
N THR A 139 -5.54 -18.81 21.24
CA THR A 139 -6.93 -18.37 21.05
C THR A 139 -7.30 -17.46 22.24
N VAL A 140 -7.81 -16.27 21.94
CA VAL A 140 -8.13 -15.23 22.92
C VAL A 140 -9.59 -14.78 22.80
N PRO A 141 -10.19 -14.18 23.83
CA PRO A 141 -11.45 -13.46 23.68
C PRO A 141 -11.31 -12.36 22.62
N THR A 142 -12.39 -12.04 21.93
CA THR A 142 -12.41 -11.04 20.87
C THR A 142 -11.89 -9.67 21.37
N GLU A 143 -12.29 -9.23 22.56
CA GLU A 143 -11.81 -7.98 23.19
C GLU A 143 -10.39 -8.13 23.74
N THR A 144 -9.41 -8.26 22.85
CA THR A 144 -8.00 -8.44 23.21
C THR A 144 -7.12 -7.46 22.46
N SER A 145 -6.21 -6.79 23.20
CA SER A 145 -5.08 -6.08 22.61
C SER A 145 -3.89 -7.04 22.51
N VAL A 146 -3.20 -7.00 21.38
CA VAL A 146 -2.11 -7.95 21.06
C VAL A 146 -0.84 -7.19 20.76
N SER A 147 0.25 -7.56 21.41
CA SER A 147 1.60 -7.12 21.08
C SER A 147 2.48 -8.34 20.83
N VAL A 148 3.11 -8.41 19.67
CA VAL A 148 4.04 -9.48 19.28
C VAL A 148 5.37 -8.88 18.89
N ASP A 149 6.44 -9.40 19.46
CA ASP A 149 7.82 -9.09 19.11
C ASP A 149 8.54 -10.40 18.82
N THR A 150 8.95 -10.62 17.56
CA THR A 150 9.61 -11.86 17.14
C THR A 150 10.79 -11.57 16.23
N SER A 151 11.86 -12.39 16.36
CA SER A 151 13.04 -12.25 15.49
C SER A 151 12.95 -13.16 14.27
N PHE A 152 12.50 -14.42 14.43
CA PHE A 152 12.45 -15.40 13.34
C PHE A 152 11.14 -16.19 13.38
N GLY A 153 10.34 -16.04 12.35
CA GLY A 153 9.08 -16.78 12.18
C GLY A 153 7.97 -15.90 11.62
N ALA A 154 6.89 -16.52 11.22
CA ALA A 154 5.72 -15.79 10.73
C ALA A 154 4.84 -15.33 11.89
N VAL A 155 4.22 -14.16 11.74
CA VAL A 155 3.24 -13.62 12.71
C VAL A 155 1.88 -13.52 12.04
N ALA A 156 0.86 -14.14 12.64
CA ALA A 156 -0.52 -14.04 12.17
C ALA A 156 -1.47 -13.65 13.32
N VAL A 157 -2.18 -12.54 13.17
CA VAL A 157 -3.19 -12.08 14.14
C VAL A 157 -4.53 -11.89 13.43
N GLN A 158 -5.58 -12.49 13.96
CA GLN A 158 -6.91 -12.34 13.37
C GLN A 158 -8.05 -12.28 14.38
N GLY A 159 -9.12 -11.54 14.05
CA GLY A 159 -10.40 -11.57 14.75
C GLY A 159 -10.39 -10.88 16.11
N VAL A 160 -9.52 -9.90 16.34
CA VAL A 160 -9.43 -9.19 17.63
C VAL A 160 -9.99 -7.77 17.55
N GLN A 161 -10.59 -7.32 18.64
CA GLN A 161 -11.09 -5.96 18.86
C GLN A 161 -10.23 -5.30 19.95
N GLY A 162 -9.18 -4.63 19.50
CA GLY A 162 -8.21 -3.97 20.35
C GLY A 162 -7.02 -3.47 19.54
N ALA A 163 -6.08 -2.81 20.18
CA ALA A 163 -4.85 -2.39 19.53
C ALA A 163 -3.98 -3.61 19.21
N VAL A 164 -3.42 -3.62 17.99
CA VAL A 164 -2.48 -4.65 17.52
C VAL A 164 -1.17 -3.99 17.14
N ASP A 165 -0.09 -4.44 17.78
CA ASP A 165 1.28 -3.96 17.57
C ASP A 165 2.19 -5.16 17.28
N LEU A 166 2.70 -5.26 16.05
CA LEU A 166 3.49 -6.38 15.57
C LEU A 166 4.87 -5.91 15.13
N SER A 167 5.90 -6.48 15.74
CA SER A 167 7.31 -6.30 15.39
C SER A 167 7.89 -7.65 14.95
N ASN A 168 8.50 -7.70 13.76
CA ASN A 168 9.10 -8.93 13.25
C ASN A 168 10.41 -8.60 12.50
N ASP A 169 11.49 -9.31 12.83
CA ASP A 169 12.73 -9.13 12.09
C ASP A 169 12.71 -9.92 10.76
N PHE A 170 12.37 -11.21 10.80
CA PHE A 170 12.42 -12.08 9.62
C PHE A 170 11.23 -13.04 9.59
N GLY A 171 10.38 -12.86 8.60
CA GLY A 171 9.20 -13.69 8.34
C GLY A 171 8.02 -12.83 7.93
N ASP A 172 6.99 -13.48 7.42
CA ASP A 172 5.82 -12.77 6.93
C ASP A 172 4.88 -12.38 8.08
N VAL A 173 4.19 -11.27 7.89
CA VAL A 173 3.23 -10.76 8.87
C VAL A 173 1.84 -10.68 8.23
N ALA A 174 0.86 -11.28 8.88
CA ALA A 174 -0.54 -11.22 8.47
C ALA A 174 -1.43 -10.68 9.59
N ALA A 175 -2.26 -9.67 9.28
CA ALA A 175 -3.28 -9.16 10.18
C ALA A 175 -4.64 -9.16 9.47
N LYS A 176 -5.66 -9.79 10.07
CA LYS A 176 -6.96 -9.94 9.45
C LYS A 176 -8.12 -9.76 10.40
N ASN A 177 -9.19 -9.09 9.95
CA ASN A 177 -10.39 -8.83 10.75
C ASN A 177 -10.05 -8.17 12.10
N ILE A 178 -9.38 -7.02 12.05
CA ILE A 178 -8.98 -6.25 13.22
C ILE A 178 -9.94 -5.05 13.39
N GLU A 179 -10.44 -4.87 14.61
CA GLU A 179 -11.17 -3.66 14.99
C GLU A 179 -10.33 -2.88 16.01
N GLY A 180 -9.58 -1.88 15.55
CA GLY A 180 -8.69 -1.06 16.39
C GLY A 180 -7.46 -0.56 15.66
N GLU A 181 -6.59 0.11 16.40
CA GLU A 181 -5.30 0.58 15.90
C GLU A 181 -4.43 -0.59 15.47
N LEU A 182 -3.76 -0.44 14.33
CA LEU A 182 -2.82 -1.45 13.83
C LEU A 182 -1.48 -0.82 13.51
N VAL A 183 -0.44 -1.32 14.14
CA VAL A 183 0.96 -0.97 13.87
C VAL A 183 1.71 -2.25 13.50
N ILE A 184 2.40 -2.26 12.37
CA ILE A 184 3.27 -3.36 11.95
C ILE A 184 4.62 -2.81 11.55
N GLN A 185 5.68 -3.36 12.13
CA GLN A 185 7.06 -3.08 11.77
C GLN A 185 7.75 -4.40 11.45
N SER A 186 8.38 -4.48 10.27
CA SER A 186 9.16 -5.65 9.86
C SER A 186 10.48 -5.21 9.25
N ASN A 187 11.52 -6.03 9.41
CA ASN A 187 12.75 -5.82 8.64
C ASN A 187 12.68 -6.56 7.31
N SER A 188 12.14 -7.79 7.29
CA SER A 188 12.10 -8.60 6.07
C SER A 188 10.95 -9.60 6.10
N GLY A 189 10.16 -9.60 5.05
CA GLY A 189 9.01 -10.47 4.85
C GLY A 189 7.84 -9.72 4.23
N GLU A 190 6.90 -10.45 3.71
CA GLU A 190 5.67 -9.89 3.14
C GLU A 190 4.70 -9.49 4.25
N ILE A 191 4.06 -8.32 4.11
CA ILE A 191 3.04 -7.86 5.04
C ILE A 191 1.69 -7.85 4.35
N ASN A 192 0.76 -8.67 4.85
CA ASN A 192 -0.59 -8.79 4.34
C ASN A 192 -1.62 -8.37 5.39
N VAL A 193 -2.37 -7.31 5.11
CA VAL A 193 -3.40 -6.77 5.99
C VAL A 193 -4.75 -6.77 5.28
N GLU A 194 -5.74 -7.44 5.88
CA GLU A 194 -7.07 -7.58 5.30
C GLU A 194 -8.17 -7.28 6.32
N ALA A 195 -9.18 -6.52 5.91
CA ALA A 195 -10.38 -6.25 6.69
C ALA A 195 -10.10 -5.62 8.07
N VAL A 196 -9.54 -4.41 8.07
CA VAL A 196 -9.29 -3.63 9.30
C VAL A 196 -10.26 -2.44 9.38
N ASP A 197 -10.97 -2.32 10.49
CA ASP A 197 -11.70 -1.10 10.86
C ASP A 197 -11.06 -0.46 12.10
N ALA A 198 -10.16 0.48 11.87
CA ALA A 198 -9.50 1.21 12.95
C ALA A 198 -10.34 2.40 13.50
N GLY A 199 -11.50 2.67 12.89
CA GLY A 199 -12.38 3.77 13.29
C GLY A 199 -11.72 5.15 13.17
N ASP A 200 -11.50 5.80 14.30
CA ASP A 200 -10.80 7.09 14.43
C ASP A 200 -9.30 6.94 14.75
N LYS A 201 -8.76 5.73 14.68
CA LYS A 201 -7.35 5.40 14.89
C LYS A 201 -6.64 5.22 13.56
N ASN A 202 -5.33 5.02 13.64
CA ASN A 202 -4.45 4.91 12.49
C ASN A 202 -4.12 3.44 12.17
N VAL A 203 -3.72 3.23 10.90
CA VAL A 203 -3.06 2.02 10.43
C VAL A 203 -1.68 2.42 9.93
N GLU A 204 -0.62 1.92 10.57
CA GLU A 204 0.76 2.22 10.24
C GLU A 204 1.55 0.94 9.96
N ILE A 205 2.07 0.82 8.74
CA ILE A 205 2.79 -0.36 8.28
C ILE A 205 4.15 0.06 7.77
N LYS A 206 5.20 -0.61 8.26
CA LYS A 206 6.58 -0.36 7.83
C LYS A 206 7.33 -1.65 7.63
N THR A 207 8.09 -1.74 6.53
CA THR A 207 9.08 -2.80 6.32
C THR A 207 10.32 -2.23 5.64
N ASP A 208 11.46 -2.88 5.83
CA ASP A 208 12.67 -2.55 5.05
C ASP A 208 12.69 -3.34 3.75
N PHE A 209 12.38 -4.65 3.79
CA PHE A 209 12.41 -5.52 2.62
C PHE A 209 11.17 -6.40 2.58
N GLY A 210 10.28 -6.14 1.64
CA GLY A 210 9.08 -6.95 1.41
C GLY A 210 7.94 -6.12 0.83
N ASP A 211 7.02 -6.83 0.23
CA ASP A 211 5.81 -6.23 -0.31
C ASP A 211 4.80 -5.94 0.82
N ILE A 212 4.04 -4.86 0.67
CA ILE A 212 2.95 -4.50 1.57
C ILE A 212 1.64 -4.54 0.79
N THR A 213 0.71 -5.33 1.25
CA THR A 213 -0.65 -5.39 0.70
C THR A 213 -1.67 -5.03 1.78
N LEU A 214 -2.45 -3.98 1.53
CA LEU A 214 -3.57 -3.55 2.36
C LEU A 214 -4.87 -3.71 1.59
N GLU A 215 -5.80 -4.52 2.10
CA GLU A 215 -7.10 -4.74 1.48
C GLU A 215 -8.24 -4.49 2.46
N GLN A 216 -9.27 -3.74 2.03
CA GLN A 216 -10.47 -3.46 2.82
C GLN A 216 -10.18 -2.77 4.16
N ILE A 217 -9.40 -1.69 4.13
CA ILE A 217 -9.01 -0.92 5.31
C ILE A 217 -9.89 0.31 5.47
N LYS A 218 -10.31 0.57 6.70
CA LYS A 218 -10.96 1.81 7.11
C LYS A 218 -10.26 2.35 8.36
N ALA A 219 -9.75 3.58 8.28
CA ALA A 219 -9.00 4.21 9.36
C ALA A 219 -9.11 5.73 9.31
N LYS A 220 -8.58 6.41 10.32
CA LYS A 220 -8.36 7.86 10.25
C LYS A 220 -7.24 8.15 9.26
N ASP A 221 -6.03 7.73 9.56
CA ASP A 221 -4.88 7.87 8.68
C ASP A 221 -4.32 6.49 8.35
N VAL A 222 -3.82 6.31 7.11
CA VAL A 222 -3.21 5.06 6.66
C VAL A 222 -1.84 5.36 6.11
N SER A 223 -0.82 4.71 6.65
CA SER A 223 0.57 4.85 6.18
C SER A 223 1.18 3.49 5.88
N ALA A 224 1.81 3.36 4.72
CA ALA A 224 2.60 2.20 4.36
C ALA A 224 3.96 2.64 3.78
N THR A 225 5.03 2.13 4.36
CA THR A 225 6.40 2.45 3.95
C THR A 225 7.21 1.17 3.76
N SER A 226 7.83 1.01 2.58
CA SER A 226 8.82 -0.02 2.30
C SER A 226 10.09 0.63 1.73
N ASN A 227 11.28 0.12 2.08
CA ASN A 227 12.49 0.55 1.36
C ASN A 227 12.62 -0.23 0.04
N SER A 228 12.25 -1.52 0.05
CA SER A 228 12.33 -2.35 -1.15
C SER A 228 11.19 -3.36 -1.18
N GLY A 229 10.23 -3.09 -2.03
CA GLY A 229 9.04 -3.91 -2.24
C GLY A 229 7.89 -3.08 -2.81
N ALA A 230 6.92 -3.74 -3.40
CA ALA A 230 5.72 -3.10 -3.90
C ALA A 230 4.77 -2.74 -2.74
N VAL A 231 4.02 -1.64 -2.90
CA VAL A 231 2.97 -1.26 -1.95
C VAL A 231 1.64 -1.20 -2.68
N THR A 232 0.69 -2.02 -2.24
CA THR A 232 -0.64 -2.15 -2.85
C THR A 232 -1.74 -1.83 -1.85
N PHE A 233 -2.57 -0.86 -2.19
CA PHE A 233 -3.80 -0.50 -1.48
C PHE A 233 -5.00 -0.86 -2.34
N THR A 234 -5.90 -1.69 -1.82
CA THR A 234 -7.16 -2.05 -2.47
C THR A 234 -8.33 -1.82 -1.52
N ASN A 235 -9.31 -1.02 -1.93
CA ASN A 235 -10.45 -0.65 -1.07
C ASN A 235 -10.04 -0.01 0.27
N VAL A 236 -8.96 0.77 0.28
CA VAL A 236 -8.50 1.50 1.47
C VAL A 236 -9.23 2.85 1.58
N ARG A 237 -9.76 3.16 2.75
CA ARG A 237 -10.47 4.41 3.04
C ARG A 237 -9.89 5.08 4.27
N ALA A 238 -9.12 6.15 4.04
CA ALA A 238 -8.67 7.04 5.08
C ALA A 238 -9.63 8.24 5.18
N SER A 239 -10.13 8.55 6.37
CA SER A 239 -10.91 9.79 6.59
C SER A 239 -10.01 11.03 6.64
N GLY A 240 -8.75 10.87 6.98
CA GLY A 240 -7.66 11.83 6.95
C GLY A 240 -6.69 11.53 5.80
N ASP A 241 -5.44 11.34 6.13
CA ASP A 241 -4.36 11.23 5.17
C ASP A 241 -4.04 9.77 4.80
N ALA A 242 -3.75 9.53 3.52
CA ALA A 242 -3.15 8.30 3.03
C ALA A 242 -1.72 8.61 2.55
N TYR A 243 -0.74 7.87 3.09
CA TYR A 243 0.66 8.01 2.75
C TYR A 243 1.24 6.69 2.29
N ILE A 244 1.85 6.69 1.11
CA ILE A 244 2.53 5.53 0.54
C ILE A 244 3.95 5.93 0.18
N LYS A 245 4.91 5.17 0.67
CA LYS A 245 6.32 5.36 0.30
C LYS A 245 6.98 4.03 -0.02
N THR A 246 7.74 4.00 -1.12
CA THR A 246 8.70 2.93 -1.40
C THR A 246 9.91 3.52 -2.13
N ASP A 247 11.12 3.07 -1.77
CA ASP A 247 12.29 3.53 -2.53
C ASP A 247 12.44 2.73 -3.82
N PHE A 248 12.21 1.41 -3.76
CA PHE A 248 12.31 0.52 -4.92
C PHE A 248 11.10 -0.42 -4.97
N GLY A 249 10.12 -0.08 -5.80
CA GLY A 249 8.92 -0.90 -5.99
C GLY A 249 7.79 -0.12 -6.65
N ASN A 250 6.83 -0.85 -7.17
CA ASN A 250 5.64 -0.24 -7.72
C ASN A 250 4.64 0.12 -6.62
N THR A 251 3.93 1.21 -6.83
CA THR A 251 2.83 1.63 -5.96
C THR A 251 1.51 1.52 -6.70
N THR A 252 0.56 0.84 -6.10
CA THR A 252 -0.80 0.70 -6.62
C THR A 252 -1.82 1.13 -5.58
N TYR A 253 -2.76 2.00 -5.94
CA TYR A 253 -3.91 2.35 -5.11
C TYR A 253 -5.19 2.26 -5.92
N GLU A 254 -6.07 1.33 -5.55
CA GLU A 254 -7.31 1.07 -6.26
C GLU A 254 -8.55 1.16 -5.37
N ASN A 255 -9.62 1.76 -5.91
CA ASN A 255 -10.96 1.81 -5.30
C ASN A 255 -10.99 2.38 -3.87
N GLY A 256 -10.32 3.50 -3.66
CA GLY A 256 -10.16 4.06 -2.30
C GLY A 256 -10.57 5.52 -2.14
N SER A 257 -10.31 6.03 -0.94
CA SER A 257 -10.50 7.45 -0.64
C SER A 257 -9.57 7.96 0.46
N ALA A 258 -9.25 9.26 0.38
CA ALA A 258 -8.49 9.96 1.42
C ALA A 258 -8.86 11.45 1.45
N ALA A 259 -8.53 12.16 2.51
CA ALA A 259 -8.56 13.61 2.48
C ALA A 259 -7.35 14.14 1.69
N THR A 260 -6.15 13.67 2.01
CA THR A 260 -4.91 13.93 1.25
C THR A 260 -4.29 12.58 0.87
N LEU A 261 -3.77 12.46 -0.34
CA LEU A 261 -2.99 11.30 -0.77
C LEU A 261 -1.59 11.77 -1.16
N THR A 262 -0.58 11.21 -0.50
CA THR A 262 0.81 11.42 -0.87
C THR A 262 1.44 10.07 -1.23
N VAL A 263 2.05 10.01 -2.41
CA VAL A 263 2.80 8.86 -2.90
C VAL A 263 4.21 9.28 -3.25
N ASP A 264 5.20 8.68 -2.61
CA ASP A 264 6.62 9.00 -2.75
C ASP A 264 7.39 7.73 -3.12
N THR A 265 8.06 7.73 -4.26
CA THR A 265 8.90 6.61 -4.70
C THR A 265 10.14 7.11 -5.45
N ASN A 266 11.28 6.42 -5.26
CA ASN A 266 12.47 6.76 -6.04
C ASN A 266 12.46 6.01 -7.38
N SER A 267 12.03 4.74 -7.38
CA SER A 267 12.05 3.93 -8.58
C SER A 267 10.91 2.92 -8.60
N GLY A 268 10.01 3.13 -9.54
CA GLY A 268 8.84 2.27 -9.74
C GLY A 268 7.68 3.02 -10.38
N LYS A 269 6.70 2.28 -10.82
CA LYS A 269 5.49 2.85 -11.39
C LYS A 269 4.49 3.22 -10.29
N ILE A 270 3.89 4.40 -10.40
CA ILE A 270 2.75 4.81 -9.58
C ILE A 270 1.48 4.62 -10.40
N SER A 271 0.52 3.85 -9.88
CA SER A 271 -0.78 3.60 -10.50
C SER A 271 -1.90 3.89 -9.50
N ILE A 272 -2.73 4.89 -9.78
CA ILE A 272 -3.85 5.29 -8.92
C ILE A 272 -5.14 5.21 -9.73
N THR A 273 -6.05 4.31 -9.35
CA THR A 273 -7.25 4.02 -10.13
C THR A 273 -8.51 4.11 -9.26
N LYS A 274 -9.49 4.91 -9.69
CA LYS A 274 -10.79 5.10 -9.00
C LYS A 274 -10.65 5.49 -7.53
N VAL A 275 -9.74 6.40 -7.24
CA VAL A 275 -9.50 6.95 -5.90
C VAL A 275 -10.10 8.35 -5.81
N ASN A 276 -10.79 8.63 -4.70
CA ASN A 276 -11.36 9.94 -4.43
C ASN A 276 -10.60 10.67 -3.32
N VAL A 277 -9.88 11.73 -3.68
CA VAL A 277 -9.12 12.57 -2.76
C VAL A 277 -9.81 13.92 -2.62
N THR A 278 -10.23 14.27 -1.41
CA THR A 278 -11.05 15.47 -1.23
C THR A 278 -10.25 16.78 -1.26
N LYS A 279 -8.95 16.74 -0.94
CA LYS A 279 -8.04 17.88 -0.95
C LYS A 279 -6.99 17.74 -2.05
N GLU A 280 -5.84 17.23 -1.75
CA GLU A 280 -4.68 17.17 -2.63
C GLU A 280 -4.20 15.74 -2.86
N LEU A 281 -3.95 15.42 -4.13
CA LEU A 281 -3.22 14.24 -4.58
C LEU A 281 -1.83 14.68 -5.00
N LYS A 282 -0.83 14.25 -4.25
CA LYS A 282 0.58 14.53 -4.51
C LYS A 282 1.33 13.26 -4.83
N THR A 283 2.12 13.27 -5.92
CA THR A 283 3.03 12.18 -6.24
C THR A 283 4.42 12.74 -6.51
N GLN A 284 5.43 12.03 -6.02
CA GLN A 284 6.82 12.30 -6.34
C GLN A 284 7.51 11.00 -6.73
N ASN A 285 8.19 11.01 -7.87
CA ASN A 285 8.92 9.87 -8.40
C ASN A 285 10.24 10.37 -9.03
N ASP A 286 11.32 9.64 -8.88
CA ASP A 286 12.54 9.96 -9.61
C ASP A 286 12.58 9.19 -10.95
N PHE A 287 12.27 7.88 -10.92
CA PHE A 287 12.34 7.02 -12.09
C PHE A 287 11.09 6.13 -12.23
N GLY A 288 10.23 6.47 -13.13
CA GLY A 288 9.05 5.69 -13.48
C GLY A 288 7.82 6.53 -13.80
N ASP A 289 6.83 5.87 -14.35
CA ASP A 289 5.61 6.52 -14.82
C ASP A 289 4.62 6.78 -13.69
N ILE A 290 3.86 7.85 -13.82
CA ILE A 290 2.72 8.18 -12.97
C ILE A 290 1.44 8.03 -13.81
N ASN A 291 0.56 7.12 -13.42
CA ASN A 291 -0.70 6.85 -14.10
C ASN A 291 -1.89 7.06 -13.18
N LEU A 292 -2.73 8.02 -13.51
CA LEU A 292 -3.99 8.30 -12.82
C LEU A 292 -5.16 7.94 -13.73
N THR A 293 -6.02 7.02 -13.30
CA THR A 293 -7.23 6.65 -14.04
C THR A 293 -8.45 6.84 -13.16
N GLN A 294 -9.32 7.78 -13.53
CA GLN A 294 -10.50 8.12 -12.74
C GLN A 294 -10.17 8.45 -11.26
N ALA A 295 -8.97 8.98 -11.04
CA ALA A 295 -8.53 9.47 -9.74
C ALA A 295 -8.96 10.94 -9.60
N MET A 296 -9.94 11.18 -8.74
CA MET A 296 -10.50 12.52 -8.54
C MET A 296 -9.85 13.19 -7.34
N ALA A 297 -9.40 14.43 -7.51
CA ALA A 297 -8.82 15.22 -6.42
C ALA A 297 -9.29 16.68 -6.44
N GLY A 298 -9.19 17.37 -5.30
CA GLY A 298 -9.38 18.82 -5.23
C GLY A 298 -8.27 19.58 -5.96
N SER A 299 -7.04 19.07 -5.86
CA SER A 299 -5.87 19.51 -6.64
C SER A 299 -4.90 18.35 -6.83
N TYR A 300 -4.05 18.49 -7.87
CA TYR A 300 -3.00 17.53 -8.20
C TYR A 300 -1.64 18.22 -8.24
N ASP A 301 -0.63 17.61 -7.61
CA ASP A 301 0.79 17.99 -7.72
C ASP A 301 1.61 16.74 -8.06
N LEU A 302 1.86 16.56 -9.36
CA LEU A 302 2.45 15.34 -9.90
C LEU A 302 3.85 15.65 -10.43
N HIS A 303 4.84 14.93 -9.93
CA HIS A 303 6.24 15.14 -10.30
C HIS A 303 6.94 13.80 -10.56
N THR A 304 7.64 13.73 -11.69
CA THR A 304 8.63 12.67 -11.94
C THR A 304 9.85 13.29 -12.63
N ASN A 305 11.05 12.77 -12.36
CA ASN A 305 12.23 13.23 -13.09
C ASN A 305 12.35 12.49 -14.44
N SER A 306 12.11 11.18 -14.44
CA SER A 306 12.24 10.37 -15.64
C SER A 306 11.11 9.35 -15.73
N GLY A 307 10.13 9.68 -16.55
CA GLY A 307 8.92 8.88 -16.77
C GLY A 307 7.79 9.72 -17.34
N GLY A 308 6.79 9.08 -17.88
CA GLY A 308 5.57 9.73 -18.38
C GLY A 308 4.57 10.00 -17.27
N ILE A 309 3.73 11.02 -17.47
CA ILE A 309 2.57 11.28 -16.61
C ILE A 309 1.32 11.12 -17.48
N THR A 310 0.49 10.14 -17.15
CA THR A 310 -0.79 9.89 -17.83
C THR A 310 -1.95 10.09 -16.87
N ILE A 311 -2.91 10.94 -17.25
CA ILE A 311 -4.06 11.29 -16.45
C ILE A 311 -5.33 11.12 -17.26
N ASP A 312 -6.21 10.23 -16.83
CA ASP A 312 -7.55 10.07 -17.38
C ASP A 312 -8.60 10.56 -16.38
N GLY A 313 -9.22 11.71 -16.65
CA GLY A 313 -10.32 12.24 -15.87
C GLY A 313 -9.92 13.19 -14.72
N ALA A 314 -9.22 14.28 -15.00
CA ALA A 314 -8.87 15.31 -14.00
C ALA A 314 -9.94 16.40 -13.87
N LYS A 315 -9.98 17.06 -12.68
CA LYS A 315 -10.78 18.26 -12.41
C LYS A 315 -10.06 19.16 -11.39
N GLY A 316 -10.23 20.49 -11.51
CA GLY A 316 -9.65 21.46 -10.57
C GLY A 316 -8.21 21.83 -10.93
N LYS A 317 -7.36 22.15 -9.96
CA LYS A 317 -5.98 22.57 -10.20
C LYS A 317 -5.10 21.37 -10.49
N LEU A 318 -4.44 21.36 -11.66
CA LEU A 318 -3.53 20.31 -12.08
C LEU A 318 -2.15 20.88 -12.33
N LYS A 319 -1.20 20.49 -11.49
CA LYS A 319 0.22 20.70 -11.70
C LYS A 319 0.89 19.37 -12.03
N ALA A 320 1.55 19.29 -13.21
CA ALA A 320 2.24 18.10 -13.64
C ALA A 320 3.60 18.49 -14.25
N TYR A 321 4.65 17.86 -13.77
CA TYR A 321 6.01 18.13 -14.18
C TYR A 321 6.82 16.85 -14.40
N THR A 322 7.55 16.80 -15.52
CA THR A 322 8.57 15.77 -15.76
C THR A 322 9.79 16.40 -16.43
N ASP A 323 11.00 15.88 -16.13
CA ASP A 323 12.18 16.29 -16.92
C ASP A 323 12.26 15.54 -18.23
N PHE A 324 12.08 14.21 -18.19
CA PHE A 324 12.19 13.35 -19.35
C PHE A 324 10.97 12.43 -19.45
N GLY A 325 10.00 12.84 -20.25
CA GLY A 325 8.79 12.04 -20.46
C GLY A 325 7.66 12.86 -21.07
N ASN A 326 6.67 12.14 -21.59
CA ASN A 326 5.46 12.75 -22.12
C ASN A 326 4.46 12.99 -20.99
N ILE A 327 3.63 14.03 -21.16
CA ILE A 327 2.48 14.28 -20.30
C ILE A 327 1.22 14.15 -21.14
N GLU A 328 0.38 13.18 -20.81
CA GLU A 328 -0.90 12.93 -21.48
C GLU A 328 -2.05 13.16 -20.49
N ILE A 329 -2.95 14.08 -20.82
CA ILE A 329 -4.12 14.40 -20.01
C ILE A 329 -5.37 14.26 -20.89
N SER A 330 -6.22 13.31 -20.54
CA SER A 330 -7.46 13.03 -21.27
C SER A 330 -8.69 13.15 -20.38
N ASN A 331 -9.86 13.35 -21.00
CA ASN A 331 -11.15 13.45 -20.33
C ASN A 331 -11.20 14.49 -19.20
N ALA A 332 -10.37 15.52 -19.27
CA ALA A 332 -10.29 16.56 -18.25
C ALA A 332 -11.53 17.49 -18.28
N LYS A 333 -12.01 17.87 -17.09
CA LYS A 333 -13.21 18.73 -16.96
C LYS A 333 -12.94 19.91 -16.03
N SER A 334 -13.00 21.12 -16.58
CA SER A 334 -12.80 22.36 -15.82
C SER A 334 -11.50 22.37 -15.01
N VAL A 335 -10.38 22.08 -15.69
CA VAL A 335 -9.05 22.06 -15.06
C VAL A 335 -8.33 23.38 -15.23
N THR A 336 -7.55 23.78 -14.22
CA THR A 336 -6.53 24.82 -14.32
C THR A 336 -5.18 24.12 -14.54
N LEU A 337 -4.52 24.40 -15.66
CA LEU A 337 -3.29 23.74 -16.04
C LEU A 337 -2.05 24.52 -15.59
N ASP A 338 -1.10 23.83 -14.97
CA ASP A 338 0.30 24.22 -14.80
C ASP A 338 1.15 22.98 -15.15
N VAL A 339 1.44 22.83 -16.45
CA VAL A 339 2.02 21.60 -17.01
C VAL A 339 3.33 21.90 -17.68
N LYS A 340 4.37 21.16 -17.33
CA LYS A 340 5.71 21.36 -17.88
C LYS A 340 6.44 20.04 -18.11
N THR A 341 7.12 19.94 -19.26
CA THR A 341 8.18 18.94 -19.49
C THR A 341 9.42 19.60 -20.06
N ASN A 342 10.62 19.09 -19.73
CA ASN A 342 11.82 19.57 -20.39
C ASN A 342 12.05 18.83 -21.71
N SER A 343 11.77 17.51 -21.74
CA SER A 343 11.93 16.72 -22.97
C SER A 343 10.80 15.71 -23.11
N GLY A 344 9.84 16.03 -23.97
CA GLY A 344 8.66 15.19 -24.23
C GLY A 344 7.51 15.98 -24.85
N THR A 345 6.51 15.28 -25.29
CA THR A 345 5.26 15.87 -25.80
C THR A 345 4.29 16.12 -24.65
N ILE A 346 3.47 17.17 -24.81
CA ILE A 346 2.32 17.41 -23.93
C ILE A 346 1.05 17.25 -24.77
N GLU A 347 0.21 16.31 -24.41
CA GLU A 347 -1.09 16.10 -25.01
C GLU A 347 -2.20 16.39 -23.99
N PHE A 348 -3.12 17.26 -24.34
CA PHE A 348 -4.27 17.60 -23.50
C PHE A 348 -5.57 17.45 -24.28
N SER A 349 -6.56 16.81 -23.69
CA SER A 349 -7.91 16.74 -24.21
C SER A 349 -8.94 16.96 -23.11
N GLY A 350 -9.74 18.02 -23.24
CA GLY A 350 -10.77 18.34 -22.23
C GLY A 350 -11.13 19.81 -22.18
N SER A 351 -11.86 20.20 -21.13
CA SER A 351 -12.25 21.58 -20.88
C SER A 351 -11.40 22.26 -19.81
N LEU A 352 -11.04 23.51 -20.05
CA LEU A 352 -10.35 24.36 -19.10
C LEU A 352 -11.33 25.00 -18.12
N GLY A 353 -10.89 25.21 -16.88
CA GLY A 353 -11.61 25.91 -15.81
C GLY A 353 -11.14 27.36 -15.66
N ALA A 354 -11.13 27.85 -14.41
CA ALA A 354 -10.56 29.15 -14.09
C ALA A 354 -9.05 29.16 -14.34
N GLY A 355 -8.56 30.22 -14.99
CA GLY A 355 -7.13 30.40 -15.30
C GLY A 355 -6.35 31.13 -14.20
N PRO A 356 -5.10 31.53 -14.45
CA PRO A 356 -4.37 31.36 -15.70
C PRO A 356 -3.93 29.92 -15.93
N HIS A 357 -3.82 29.50 -17.22
CA HIS A 357 -3.30 28.20 -17.62
C HIS A 357 -1.92 28.35 -18.24
N LYS A 358 -1.04 27.44 -17.93
CA LYS A 358 0.34 27.41 -18.39
C LYS A 358 0.72 26.01 -18.86
N VAL A 359 1.26 25.93 -20.09
CA VAL A 359 1.72 24.67 -20.69
C VAL A 359 3.07 24.91 -21.37
N GLU A 360 4.10 24.23 -20.91
CA GLU A 360 5.48 24.45 -21.38
C GLU A 360 6.17 23.13 -21.73
N SER A 361 6.87 23.11 -22.87
CA SER A 361 7.86 22.10 -23.22
C SER A 361 9.15 22.80 -23.65
N GLU A 362 10.32 22.25 -23.32
CA GLU A 362 11.56 22.74 -23.93
C GLU A 362 11.81 22.04 -25.25
N PHE A 363 11.67 20.71 -25.29
CA PHE A 363 11.89 19.90 -26.48
C PHE A 363 10.71 18.93 -26.69
N GLY A 364 9.76 19.31 -27.51
CA GLY A 364 8.61 18.49 -27.87
C GLY A 364 7.41 19.29 -28.35
N ASN A 365 6.46 18.60 -28.96
CA ASN A 365 5.23 19.22 -29.41
C ASN A 365 4.24 19.41 -28.26
N ILE A 366 3.36 20.39 -28.40
CA ILE A 366 2.24 20.61 -27.50
C ILE A 366 0.96 20.54 -28.33
N ASP A 367 0.13 19.53 -28.02
CA ASP A 367 -1.13 19.26 -28.70
C ASP A 367 -2.31 19.45 -27.72
N LEU A 368 -3.13 20.49 -27.94
CA LEU A 368 -4.27 20.80 -27.07
C LEU A 368 -5.58 20.60 -27.84
N ALA A 369 -6.39 19.65 -27.42
CA ALA A 369 -7.74 19.43 -27.90
C ALA A 369 -8.76 20.10 -26.97
N LEU A 370 -9.40 21.18 -27.44
CA LEU A 370 -10.29 22.03 -26.63
C LEU A 370 -11.71 22.04 -27.21
N PRO A 371 -12.77 22.26 -26.38
CA PRO A 371 -14.12 22.41 -26.86
C PRO A 371 -14.26 23.55 -27.86
N THR A 372 -15.15 23.39 -28.85
CA THR A 372 -15.40 24.40 -29.89
C THR A 372 -15.91 25.74 -29.31
N ASP A 373 -16.51 25.74 -28.14
CA ASP A 373 -17.04 26.90 -27.44
C ASP A 373 -16.09 27.48 -26.36
N ALA A 374 -14.87 26.96 -26.29
CA ALA A 374 -13.86 27.48 -25.36
C ALA A 374 -13.61 28.97 -25.55
N LYS A 375 -13.61 29.76 -24.46
CA LYS A 375 -13.35 31.20 -24.47
C LYS A 375 -12.05 31.47 -23.75
N LEU A 376 -11.02 31.89 -24.52
CA LEU A 376 -9.66 32.04 -23.99
C LEU A 376 -8.97 33.29 -24.57
N ASN A 377 -8.16 33.93 -23.76
CA ASN A 377 -7.09 34.79 -24.25
C ASN A 377 -5.85 33.91 -24.38
N VAL A 378 -5.19 33.97 -25.56
CA VAL A 378 -4.11 33.05 -25.86
C VAL A 378 -2.81 33.79 -26.12
N ASP A 379 -1.70 33.22 -25.64
CA ASP A 379 -0.35 33.64 -25.96
C ASP A 379 0.50 32.37 -26.21
N PHE A 380 0.77 32.13 -27.48
CA PHE A 380 1.48 30.95 -28.00
C PHE A 380 2.84 31.36 -28.55
N LYS A 381 3.87 30.62 -28.17
CA LYS A 381 5.24 30.86 -28.62
C LYS A 381 6.00 29.56 -28.90
N THR A 382 6.68 29.51 -30.05
CA THR A 382 7.69 28.51 -30.35
C THR A 382 8.91 29.14 -30.96
N ASP A 383 10.12 28.74 -30.54
CA ASP A 383 11.36 29.26 -31.14
C ASP A 383 11.73 28.50 -32.40
N PHE A 384 11.51 27.15 -32.41
CA PHE A 384 11.79 26.30 -33.56
C PHE A 384 10.60 25.38 -33.85
N GLY A 385 9.55 25.89 -34.51
CA GLY A 385 8.35 25.12 -34.78
C GLY A 385 7.30 25.93 -35.54
N LYS A 386 6.08 25.42 -35.53
CA LYS A 386 4.91 26.10 -36.11
C LYS A 386 3.72 26.05 -35.18
N ILE A 387 2.97 27.15 -35.13
CA ILE A 387 1.70 27.25 -34.42
C ILE A 387 0.57 26.97 -35.39
N LYS A 388 -0.31 26.02 -35.08
CA LYS A 388 -1.50 25.69 -35.87
C LYS A 388 -2.73 25.66 -34.97
N SER A 389 -3.82 26.22 -35.45
CA SER A 389 -5.10 26.16 -34.76
C SER A 389 -6.24 25.86 -35.71
N SER A 390 -7.10 24.90 -35.37
CA SER A 390 -8.38 24.68 -36.00
C SER A 390 -9.51 25.51 -35.36
N LEU A 391 -9.29 26.04 -34.16
CA LEU A 391 -10.19 27.01 -33.54
C LEU A 391 -9.91 28.41 -34.10
N PRO A 392 -10.94 29.21 -34.46
CA PRO A 392 -10.77 30.58 -34.93
C PRO A 392 -10.12 31.46 -33.85
N ILE A 393 -8.98 32.06 -34.13
CA ILE A 393 -8.30 33.01 -33.25
C ILE A 393 -8.42 34.41 -33.87
N THR A 394 -8.97 35.37 -33.10
CA THR A 394 -8.89 36.79 -33.45
C THR A 394 -7.53 37.28 -32.97
N VAL A 395 -6.60 37.41 -33.88
CA VAL A 395 -5.19 37.70 -33.60
C VAL A 395 -5.00 39.17 -33.31
N THR A 396 -4.30 39.50 -32.23
CA THR A 396 -3.89 40.87 -31.88
C THR A 396 -2.40 41.12 -32.13
N LEU A 397 -1.59 40.07 -32.19
CA LEU A 397 -0.17 40.11 -32.55
C LEU A 397 0.19 38.83 -33.30
N THR A 398 0.83 38.97 -34.45
CA THR A 398 1.50 37.84 -35.12
C THR A 398 2.90 38.34 -35.51
N GLU A 399 3.91 37.73 -34.92
CA GLU A 399 5.29 37.89 -35.39
C GLU A 399 5.72 36.55 -35.97
N SER A 400 5.98 36.55 -37.26
CA SER A 400 6.64 35.45 -37.96
C SER A 400 7.90 36.07 -38.56
N SER A 401 9.02 35.88 -37.88
CA SER A 401 10.30 36.23 -38.47
C SER A 401 10.71 35.19 -39.49
N SER A 402 11.55 35.58 -40.45
CA SER A 402 12.18 34.64 -41.40
C SER A 402 13.16 33.66 -40.72
N SER A 403 13.33 33.78 -39.42
CA SER A 403 14.09 32.93 -38.52
C SER A 403 13.12 32.16 -37.62
N GLU A 404 12.71 31.00 -37.98
CA GLU A 404 12.16 29.86 -37.20
C GLU A 404 11.27 30.13 -35.96
N GLU A 405 11.22 31.35 -35.43
CA GLU A 405 10.38 31.78 -34.32
C GLU A 405 8.94 32.09 -34.76
N ASP A 406 7.95 31.52 -34.07
CA ASP A 406 6.52 31.74 -34.36
C ASP A 406 5.81 32.16 -33.06
N GLN A 407 5.14 33.32 -33.07
CA GLN A 407 4.36 33.81 -31.93
C GLN A 407 2.96 34.22 -32.37
N MET A 408 1.95 33.87 -31.58
CA MET A 408 0.56 34.21 -31.85
C MET A 408 -0.14 34.59 -30.53
N ALA A 409 -0.54 35.84 -30.41
CA ALA A 409 -1.38 36.29 -29.30
C ALA A 409 -2.74 36.77 -29.80
N GLY A 410 -3.81 36.46 -29.08
CA GLY A 410 -5.15 36.79 -29.50
C GLY A 410 -6.25 36.26 -28.58
N SER A 411 -7.41 36.08 -29.15
CA SER A 411 -8.57 35.53 -28.41
C SER A 411 -9.33 34.47 -29.23
N ILE A 412 -9.80 33.45 -28.54
CA ILE A 412 -10.72 32.42 -29.03
C ILE A 412 -12.12 32.75 -28.49
N ASN A 413 -13.11 32.80 -29.39
CA ASN A 413 -14.52 33.05 -29.06
C ASN A 413 -14.75 34.32 -28.20
N GLY A 414 -14.02 35.42 -28.49
CA GLY A 414 -14.16 36.70 -27.82
C GLY A 414 -13.37 36.85 -26.52
N GLY A 415 -12.52 35.90 -26.20
CA GLY A 415 -11.63 35.94 -25.02
C GLY A 415 -12.26 35.40 -23.77
N GLY A 416 -11.41 35.17 -22.78
CA GLY A 416 -11.76 34.58 -21.47
C GLY A 416 -10.52 34.44 -20.59
N GLU A 417 -10.38 33.31 -19.93
CA GLU A 417 -9.21 32.99 -19.12
C GLU A 417 -7.90 32.94 -19.96
N GLN A 418 -6.79 33.28 -19.34
CA GLN A 418 -5.49 33.27 -20.01
C GLN A 418 -4.96 31.87 -20.20
N LEU A 419 -4.54 31.54 -21.43
CA LEU A 419 -3.80 30.32 -21.78
C LEU A 419 -2.46 30.70 -22.43
N THR A 420 -1.37 30.42 -21.73
CA THR A 420 0.00 30.58 -22.20
C THR A 420 0.58 29.23 -22.56
N VAL A 421 1.07 29.08 -23.79
CA VAL A 421 1.68 27.84 -24.28
C VAL A 421 3.00 28.16 -24.94
N SER A 422 4.07 27.50 -24.49
CA SER A 422 5.39 27.73 -25.04
C SER A 422 6.19 26.44 -25.22
N THR A 423 6.96 26.40 -26.34
CA THR A 423 7.98 25.37 -26.56
C THR A 423 9.20 26.00 -27.20
N ASN A 424 10.41 25.54 -26.87
CA ASN A 424 11.60 26.02 -27.59
C ASN A 424 11.74 25.28 -28.91
N SER A 425 11.54 23.94 -28.92
CA SER A 425 11.69 23.14 -30.13
C SER A 425 10.53 22.16 -30.28
N GLY A 426 9.59 22.49 -31.11
CA GLY A 426 8.38 21.71 -31.38
C GLY A 426 7.24 22.56 -31.91
N GLY A 427 6.20 21.94 -32.41
CA GLY A 427 4.97 22.59 -32.85
C GLY A 427 3.96 22.75 -31.72
N ILE A 428 3.10 23.77 -31.84
CA ILE A 428 1.92 23.96 -31.03
C ILE A 428 0.68 23.74 -31.89
N ASN A 429 -0.14 22.75 -31.55
CA ASN A 429 -1.34 22.43 -32.31
C ASN A 429 -2.58 22.56 -31.39
N ILE A 430 -3.52 23.38 -31.83
CA ILE A 430 -4.80 23.55 -31.14
C ILE A 430 -5.90 22.93 -32.01
N THR A 431 -6.59 21.92 -31.49
CA THR A 431 -7.65 21.23 -32.21
C THR A 431 -8.99 21.36 -31.51
N ALA A 432 -10.06 21.30 -32.26
CA ALA A 432 -11.42 21.36 -31.71
C ALA A 432 -11.94 19.96 -31.40
N ILE A 433 -12.47 19.76 -30.18
CA ILE A 433 -13.29 18.60 -29.83
C ILE A 433 -14.75 18.98 -29.79
N LYS A 434 -15.62 18.04 -30.21
CA LYS A 434 -17.07 18.22 -30.24
C LYS A 434 -17.71 18.01 -28.88
#